data_8e39f1a7cb38959a64debf4c93048aeb
#
_entry.id   8e39f1a7cb38959a64debf4c93048aeb
#
_cell.length_a   1.000
_cell.length_b   1.000
_cell.length_c   1.000
_cell.angle_alpha   90.00
_cell.angle_beta   90.00
_cell.angle_gamma   90.00
#
_symmetry.space_group_name_H-M   'P 1'
#
loop_
_entity.id
_entity.type
_entity.pdbx_description
1 polymer ?
#
loop_
_entity_poly.entity_id
_entity_poly.type
_entity_poly.pdbx_seq_one_letter_code
_entity_poly.pdbx_strand_id
1 'polypeptide(L)'
;MDSTPENLDRDLLDFFSQAFRSFDSASEKLADAYSDLEKRLENVNQELERTNQELSRSLTEKEALHNQLACVLESMTAAVVAVDLEGNINLFNQAAERLMEKEGQLVIGQHYADVFGNRPLLLETLNSKKAYVRFE
;
A
#
# COMPACT_ATOMS: atom_id res chain seq x y z
N MET A 1 -20.19 38.93 64.61
CA MET A 1 -19.88 39.06 63.18
C MET A 1 -18.75 40.06 62.98
N ASP A 2 -17.58 39.64 63.33
CA ASP A 2 -16.39 40.44 63.13
C ASP A 2 -15.63 39.92 61.94
N SER A 3 -15.99 40.37 60.78
CA SER A 3 -15.08 40.32 59.65
C SER A 3 -14.05 41.42 59.84
N THR A 4 -13.02 41.12 60.63
CA THR A 4 -11.87 42.00 60.77
C THR A 4 -11.13 42.02 59.44
N PRO A 5 -10.61 43.18 59.00
CA PRO A 5 -9.87 43.30 57.76
C PRO A 5 -8.70 42.31 57.63
N GLU A 6 -8.16 41.86 58.73
CA GLU A 6 -7.10 40.83 58.78
C GLU A 6 -7.56 39.44 58.28
N ASN A 7 -8.80 39.05 58.51
CA ASN A 7 -9.35 37.79 58.03
C ASN A 7 -9.63 37.82 56.53
N LEU A 8 -10.06 38.96 56.02
CA LEU A 8 -10.30 39.16 54.60
C LEU A 8 -9.00 39.09 53.80
N ASP A 9 -7.91 39.66 54.32
CA ASP A 9 -6.57 39.61 53.72
C ASP A 9 -6.01 38.20 53.70
N ARG A 10 -6.23 37.39 54.76
CA ARG A 10 -5.85 35.99 54.81
C ARG A 10 -6.60 35.12 53.82
N ASP A 11 -7.89 35.31 53.69
CA ASP A 11 -8.74 34.58 52.76
C ASP A 11 -8.35 34.89 51.30
N LEU A 12 -8.03 36.13 51.02
CA LEU A 12 -7.50 36.56 49.71
C LEU A 12 -6.17 35.96 49.42
N LEU A 13 -5.24 35.93 50.37
CA LEU A 13 -3.92 35.28 50.23
C LEU A 13 -4.04 33.78 50.01
N ASP A 14 -4.92 33.10 50.71
CA ASP A 14 -5.18 31.69 50.53
C ASP A 14 -5.77 31.38 49.16
N PHE A 15 -6.69 32.22 48.70
CA PHE A 15 -7.28 32.14 47.38
C PHE A 15 -6.24 32.32 46.28
N PHE A 16 -5.39 33.30 46.36
CA PHE A 16 -4.30 33.53 45.42
C PHE A 16 -3.27 32.40 45.48
N SER A 17 -2.92 31.89 46.66
CA SER A 17 -2.01 30.75 46.77
C SER A 17 -2.55 29.49 46.12
N GLN A 18 -3.85 29.20 46.29
CA GLN A 18 -4.49 28.08 45.60
C GLN A 18 -4.57 28.28 44.09
N ALA A 19 -4.86 29.47 43.63
CA ALA A 19 -4.88 29.82 42.20
C ALA A 19 -3.50 29.64 41.57
N PHE A 20 -2.43 30.10 42.23
CA PHE A 20 -1.05 29.89 41.77
C PHE A 20 -0.65 28.43 41.74
N ARG A 21 -0.98 27.64 42.75
CA ARG A 21 -0.70 26.19 42.78
C ARG A 21 -1.43 25.46 41.66
N SER A 22 -2.70 25.81 41.41
CA SER A 22 -3.47 25.25 40.30
C SER A 22 -2.88 25.63 38.96
N PHE A 23 -2.42 26.86 38.81
CA PHE A 23 -1.77 27.34 37.60
C PHE A 23 -0.43 26.62 37.36
N ASP A 24 0.42 26.50 38.36
CA ASP A 24 1.68 25.79 38.29
C ASP A 24 1.47 24.31 37.92
N SER A 25 0.53 23.65 38.58
CA SER A 25 0.20 22.25 38.26
C SER A 25 -0.33 22.09 36.84
N ALA A 26 -1.18 23.01 36.38
CA ALA A 26 -1.67 22.97 35.02
C ALA A 26 -0.57 23.26 33.99
N SER A 27 0.35 24.17 34.31
CA SER A 27 1.52 24.47 33.46
C SER A 27 2.49 23.30 33.35
N GLU A 28 2.76 22.60 34.45
CA GLU A 28 3.57 21.38 34.44
C GLU A 28 2.93 20.29 33.59
N LYS A 29 1.65 20.03 33.78
CA LYS A 29 0.93 19.03 32.98
C LYS A 29 0.90 19.38 31.50
N LEU A 30 0.78 20.65 31.18
CA LEU A 30 0.82 21.12 29.81
C LEU A 30 2.22 20.93 29.20
N ALA A 31 3.28 21.27 29.93
CA ALA A 31 4.64 21.07 29.52
C ALA A 31 4.97 19.60 29.28
N ASP A 32 4.54 18.71 30.16
CA ASP A 32 4.71 17.26 30.03
C ASP A 32 3.93 16.73 28.81
N ALA A 33 2.71 17.18 28.61
CA ALA A 33 1.90 16.81 27.46
C ALA A 33 2.54 17.28 26.14
N TYR A 34 3.11 18.47 26.11
CA TYR A 34 3.85 18.98 24.96
C TYR A 34 5.10 18.14 24.66
N SER A 35 5.88 17.82 25.69
CA SER A 35 7.06 16.98 25.55
C SER A 35 6.72 15.58 25.02
N ASP A 36 5.66 14.99 25.55
CA ASP A 36 5.15 13.70 25.08
C ASP A 36 4.68 13.75 23.62
N LEU A 37 4.00 14.83 23.26
CA LEU A 37 3.52 15.02 21.90
C LEU A 37 4.69 15.19 20.91
N GLU A 38 5.72 15.97 21.26
CA GLU A 38 6.93 16.12 20.45
C GLU A 38 7.62 14.78 20.21
N LYS A 39 7.79 13.97 21.26
CA LYS A 39 8.38 12.63 21.15
C LYS A 39 7.55 11.71 20.26
N ARG A 40 6.23 11.76 20.39
CA ARG A 40 5.32 10.96 19.53
C ARG A 40 5.39 11.40 18.07
N LEU A 41 5.44 12.70 17.83
CA LEU A 41 5.58 13.24 16.47
C LEU A 41 6.89 12.81 15.83
N GLU A 42 8.00 12.86 16.57
CA GLU A 42 9.29 12.43 16.08
C GLU A 42 9.30 10.92 15.77
N ASN A 43 8.75 10.10 16.64
CA ASN A 43 8.64 8.67 16.42
C ASN A 43 7.77 8.35 15.19
N VAL A 44 6.63 9.02 15.04
CA VAL A 44 5.74 8.82 13.88
C VAL A 44 6.42 9.27 12.59
N ASN A 45 7.14 10.38 12.61
CA ASN A 45 7.88 10.85 11.44
C ASN A 45 8.99 9.86 11.04
N GLN A 46 9.74 9.32 12.00
CA GLN A 46 10.77 8.31 11.74
C GLN A 46 10.17 7.03 11.19
N GLU A 47 9.04 6.58 11.74
CA GLU A 47 8.33 5.39 11.25
C GLU A 47 7.78 5.62 9.83
N LEU A 48 7.23 6.80 9.57
CA LEU A 48 6.75 7.18 8.24
C LEU A 48 7.87 7.20 7.21
N GLU A 49 9.01 7.78 7.54
CA GLU A 49 10.17 7.83 6.66
C GLU A 49 10.70 6.42 6.36
N ARG A 50 10.83 5.59 7.39
CA ARG A 50 11.23 4.19 7.24
C ARG A 50 10.25 3.41 6.34
N THR A 51 8.95 3.55 6.58
CA THR A 51 7.92 2.87 5.78
C THR A 51 7.94 3.34 4.33
N ASN A 52 8.14 4.63 4.09
CA ASN A 52 8.30 5.17 2.75
C ASN A 52 9.52 4.62 2.02
N GLN A 53 10.65 4.49 2.71
CA GLN A 53 11.87 3.90 2.15
C GLN A 53 11.66 2.42 1.81
N GLU A 54 11.06 1.65 2.71
CA GLU A 54 10.74 0.23 2.48
C GLU A 54 9.77 0.06 1.31
N LEU A 55 8.73 0.89 1.23
CA LEU A 55 7.78 0.88 0.11
C LEU A 55 8.45 1.21 -1.21
N SER A 56 9.27 2.25 -1.24
CA SER A 56 10.02 2.68 -2.44
C SER A 56 10.95 1.57 -2.94
N ARG A 57 11.66 0.93 -2.02
CA ARG A 57 12.54 -0.21 -2.33
C ARG A 57 11.74 -1.39 -2.89
N SER A 58 10.64 -1.74 -2.24
CA SER A 58 9.76 -2.84 -2.68
C SER A 58 9.19 -2.60 -4.07
N LEU A 59 8.79 -1.37 -4.37
CA LEU A 59 8.32 -0.99 -5.70
C LEU A 59 9.42 -1.12 -6.76
N THR A 60 10.63 -0.66 -6.46
CA THR A 60 11.78 -0.77 -7.38
C THR A 60 12.15 -2.22 -7.66
N GLU A 61 12.18 -3.07 -6.63
CA GLU A 61 12.44 -4.50 -6.76
C GLU A 61 11.35 -5.19 -7.61
N LYS A 62 10.10 -4.83 -7.39
CA LYS A 62 8.96 -5.36 -8.15
C LYS A 62 9.01 -4.95 -9.62
N GLU A 63 9.35 -3.70 -9.91
CA GLU A 63 9.53 -3.20 -11.28
C GLU A 63 10.69 -3.90 -11.99
N ALA A 64 11.82 -4.07 -11.30
CA ALA A 64 12.97 -4.78 -11.86
C ALA A 64 12.63 -6.24 -12.21
N LEU A 65 11.94 -6.94 -11.32
CA LEU A 65 11.47 -8.30 -11.56
C LEU A 65 10.47 -8.37 -12.71
N HIS A 66 9.55 -7.44 -12.77
CA HIS A 66 8.56 -7.34 -13.85
C HIS A 66 9.22 -7.12 -15.22
N ASN A 67 10.19 -6.22 -15.29
CA ASN A 67 10.95 -5.95 -16.51
C ASN A 67 11.79 -7.16 -16.94
N GLN A 68 12.40 -7.86 -15.97
CA GLN A 68 13.16 -9.08 -16.26
C GLN A 68 12.26 -10.19 -16.82
N LEU A 69 11.09 -10.38 -16.22
CA LEU A 69 10.08 -11.33 -16.71
C LEU A 69 9.60 -10.97 -18.12
N ALA A 70 9.31 -9.70 -18.37
CA ALA A 70 8.91 -9.23 -19.69
C ALA A 70 9.98 -9.49 -20.74
N CYS A 71 11.25 -9.20 -20.43
CA CYS A 71 12.38 -9.53 -21.31
C CYS A 71 12.50 -11.01 -21.62
N VAL A 72 12.33 -11.87 -20.62
CA VAL A 72 12.38 -13.33 -20.80
C VAL A 72 11.24 -13.78 -21.73
N LEU A 73 10.03 -13.34 -21.45
CA LEU A 73 8.84 -13.68 -22.25
C LEU A 73 8.97 -13.20 -23.71
N GLU A 74 9.49 -11.98 -23.90
CA GLU A 74 9.71 -11.42 -25.24
C GLU A 74 10.83 -12.13 -26.03
N SER A 75 11.82 -12.66 -25.33
CA SER A 75 12.93 -13.40 -25.94
C SER A 75 12.61 -14.87 -26.23
N MET A 76 11.52 -15.40 -25.70
CA MET A 76 11.10 -16.78 -25.95
C MET A 76 10.66 -16.98 -27.40
N THR A 77 11.06 -18.11 -27.98
CA THR A 77 10.60 -18.56 -29.29
C THR A 77 9.24 -19.25 -29.24
N ALA A 78 8.87 -19.72 -28.06
CA ALA A 78 7.57 -20.34 -27.82
C ALA A 78 6.48 -19.30 -27.57
N ALA A 79 5.33 -19.48 -28.20
CA ALA A 79 4.17 -18.65 -27.94
C ALA A 79 3.66 -18.89 -26.53
N VAL A 80 3.53 -17.79 -25.75
CA VAL A 80 2.98 -17.83 -24.39
C VAL A 80 1.76 -16.96 -24.33
N VAL A 81 0.67 -17.55 -23.89
CA VAL A 81 -0.62 -16.86 -23.66
C VAL A 81 -1.08 -17.21 -22.25
N ALA A 82 -1.35 -16.21 -21.45
CA ALA A 82 -1.93 -16.39 -20.13
C ALA A 82 -3.33 -15.78 -20.06
N VAL A 83 -4.19 -16.47 -19.36
CA VAL A 83 -5.58 -16.02 -19.12
C VAL A 83 -5.85 -15.99 -17.63
N ASP A 84 -6.74 -15.11 -17.21
CA ASP A 84 -7.21 -15.05 -15.84
C ASP A 84 -8.30 -16.12 -15.57
N LEU A 85 -8.82 -16.17 -14.35
CA LEU A 85 -9.84 -17.13 -13.95
C LEU A 85 -11.19 -16.92 -14.69
N GLU A 86 -11.39 -15.76 -15.24
CA GLU A 86 -12.59 -15.39 -16.01
C GLU A 86 -12.42 -15.71 -17.50
N GLY A 87 -11.21 -16.10 -17.91
CA GLY A 87 -10.87 -16.41 -19.30
C GLY A 87 -10.43 -15.23 -20.14
N ASN A 88 -10.14 -14.08 -19.53
CA ASN A 88 -9.60 -12.94 -20.23
C ASN A 88 -8.09 -13.05 -20.41
N ILE A 89 -7.62 -12.72 -21.58
CA ILE A 89 -6.19 -12.78 -21.91
C ILE A 89 -5.47 -11.62 -21.20
N ASN A 90 -4.52 -11.95 -20.35
CA ASN A 90 -3.71 -10.96 -19.63
C ASN A 90 -2.24 -10.94 -20.07
N LEU A 91 -1.77 -11.96 -20.81
CA LEU A 91 -0.45 -12.03 -21.36
C LEU A 91 -0.45 -12.65 -22.74
N PHE A 92 0.28 -12.03 -23.67
CA PHE A 92 0.42 -12.47 -25.05
C PHE A 92 1.81 -12.04 -25.51
N ASN A 93 2.78 -12.97 -25.57
CA ASN A 93 4.15 -12.61 -25.91
C ASN A 93 4.37 -12.41 -27.40
N GLN A 94 5.52 -11.90 -27.77
CA GLN A 94 5.87 -11.62 -29.17
C GLN A 94 5.83 -12.86 -30.06
N ALA A 95 6.25 -14.02 -29.53
CA ALA A 95 6.14 -15.26 -30.29
C ALA A 95 4.70 -15.67 -30.59
N ALA A 96 3.79 -15.42 -29.64
CA ALA A 96 2.35 -15.60 -29.85
C ALA A 96 1.80 -14.64 -30.91
N GLU A 97 2.22 -13.40 -30.93
CA GLU A 97 1.84 -12.43 -31.96
C GLU A 97 2.23 -12.91 -33.37
N ARG A 98 3.47 -13.39 -33.51
CA ARG A 98 3.97 -13.91 -34.78
C ARG A 98 3.28 -15.19 -35.22
N LEU A 99 3.07 -16.10 -34.29
CA LEU A 99 2.47 -17.41 -34.61
C LEU A 99 0.98 -17.30 -34.95
N MET A 100 0.28 -16.37 -34.29
CA MET A 100 -1.15 -16.22 -34.43
C MET A 100 -1.56 -15.04 -35.36
N GLU A 101 -0.57 -14.31 -35.84
CA GLU A 101 -0.75 -13.13 -36.70
C GLU A 101 -1.74 -12.10 -36.11
N LYS A 102 -1.63 -11.91 -34.78
CA LYS A 102 -2.47 -10.99 -34.02
C LYS A 102 -1.62 -10.05 -33.18
N GLU A 103 -1.98 -8.81 -33.12
CA GLU A 103 -1.33 -7.83 -32.25
C GLU A 103 -1.74 -8.03 -30.79
N GLY A 104 -0.77 -8.14 -29.89
CA GLY A 104 -1.02 -8.37 -28.45
C GLY A 104 -1.86 -7.26 -27.82
N GLN A 105 -1.68 -6.00 -28.24
CA GLN A 105 -2.48 -4.87 -27.77
C GLN A 105 -3.98 -5.01 -28.03
N LEU A 106 -4.35 -5.66 -29.13
CA LEU A 106 -5.73 -5.90 -29.50
C LEU A 106 -6.34 -7.13 -28.81
N VAL A 107 -5.48 -8.05 -28.36
CA VAL A 107 -5.87 -9.35 -27.79
C VAL A 107 -5.96 -9.28 -26.27
N ILE A 108 -5.06 -8.53 -25.63
CA ILE A 108 -5.06 -8.37 -24.18
C ILE A 108 -6.37 -7.71 -23.70
N GLY A 109 -6.98 -8.31 -22.69
CA GLY A 109 -8.27 -7.89 -22.13
C GLY A 109 -9.49 -8.52 -22.82
N GLN A 110 -9.29 -9.24 -23.93
CA GLN A 110 -10.38 -9.97 -24.59
C GLN A 110 -10.51 -11.40 -24.02
N HIS A 111 -11.69 -11.94 -24.08
CA HIS A 111 -11.92 -13.33 -23.69
C HIS A 111 -11.29 -14.27 -24.73
N TYR A 112 -10.59 -15.31 -24.24
CA TYR A 112 -9.89 -16.24 -25.13
C TYR A 112 -10.78 -16.89 -26.19
N ALA A 113 -12.04 -17.15 -25.86
CA ALA A 113 -13.01 -17.73 -26.79
C ALA A 113 -13.31 -16.81 -27.99
N ASP A 114 -13.28 -15.50 -27.79
CA ASP A 114 -13.51 -14.52 -28.86
C ASP A 114 -12.30 -14.43 -29.80
N VAL A 115 -11.10 -14.66 -29.27
CA VAL A 115 -9.84 -14.57 -30.01
C VAL A 115 -9.49 -15.90 -30.73
N PHE A 116 -9.67 -17.03 -30.06
CA PHE A 116 -9.25 -18.35 -30.54
C PHE A 116 -10.40 -19.26 -30.95
N GLY A 117 -11.64 -18.84 -30.73
CA GLY A 117 -12.80 -19.67 -30.96
C GLY A 117 -12.88 -20.86 -29.98
N ASN A 118 -13.84 -21.73 -30.24
CA ASN A 118 -14.12 -22.86 -29.37
C ASN A 118 -13.16 -24.03 -29.66
N ARG A 119 -11.89 -23.89 -29.24
CA ARG A 119 -10.88 -24.97 -29.35
C ARG A 119 -10.95 -25.85 -28.12
N PRO A 120 -11.32 -27.14 -28.24
CA PRO A 120 -11.55 -28.02 -27.07
C PRO A 120 -10.32 -28.22 -26.18
N LEU A 121 -9.11 -28.21 -26.74
CA LEU A 121 -7.85 -28.36 -26.01
C LEU A 121 -7.58 -27.22 -25.01
N LEU A 122 -7.94 -26.00 -25.35
CA LEU A 122 -7.78 -24.84 -24.46
C LEU A 122 -8.83 -24.86 -23.34
N LEU A 123 -10.03 -25.28 -23.62
CA LEU A 123 -11.11 -25.44 -22.64
C LEU A 123 -10.81 -26.54 -21.62
N GLU A 124 -10.26 -27.65 -22.04
CA GLU A 124 -9.86 -28.75 -21.15
C GLU A 124 -8.74 -28.32 -20.20
N THR A 125 -7.78 -27.56 -20.68
CA THR A 125 -6.67 -27.04 -19.87
C THR A 125 -7.13 -26.05 -18.83
N LEU A 126 -8.05 -25.14 -19.19
CA LEU A 126 -8.64 -24.16 -18.29
C LEU A 126 -9.52 -24.84 -17.21
N ASN A 127 -10.32 -25.81 -17.59
CA ASN A 127 -11.18 -26.53 -16.66
C ASN A 127 -10.43 -27.47 -15.71
N SER A 128 -9.28 -28.02 -16.15
CA SER A 128 -8.48 -28.92 -15.33
C SER A 128 -7.56 -28.22 -14.34
N LYS A 129 -7.50 -26.88 -14.34
CA LYS A 129 -6.56 -26.07 -13.54
C LYS A 129 -5.08 -26.48 -13.69
N LYS A 130 -4.74 -27.22 -14.73
CA LYS A 130 -3.36 -27.58 -15.06
C LYS A 130 -2.85 -26.63 -16.14
N ALA A 131 -2.00 -25.71 -15.74
CA ALA A 131 -1.29 -24.84 -16.64
C ALA A 131 -0.20 -25.66 -17.37
N TYR A 132 -0.38 -25.99 -18.64
CA TYR A 132 0.69 -26.20 -19.62
C TYR A 132 0.09 -26.81 -20.88
N VAL A 133 -0.12 -25.98 -21.88
CA VAL A 133 -0.22 -26.48 -23.26
C VAL A 133 1.00 -25.96 -24.00
N ARG A 134 1.89 -26.87 -24.36
CA ARG A 134 3.01 -26.60 -25.23
C ARG A 134 2.58 -26.94 -26.65
N PHE A 135 2.49 -25.95 -27.48
CA PHE A 135 2.40 -26.15 -28.93
C PHE A 135 3.84 -26.04 -29.53
N GLU A 136 4.34 -27.09 -30.08
CA GLU A 136 5.49 -27.05 -30.97
C GLU A 136 5.06 -26.66 -32.39
#